data_3bd50a5dad5a97907348d1ba0543d350
#
_entry.id   3bd50a5dad5a97907348d1ba0543d350
#
_cell.length_a   1.000
_cell.length_b   1.000
_cell.length_c   1.000
_cell.angle_alpha   90.00
_cell.angle_beta   90.00
_cell.angle_gamma   90.00
#
_symmetry.space_group_name_H-M   'P 1'
#
loop_
_entity.id
_entity.type
_entity.pdbx_description
1 polymer ?
#
loop_
_entity_poly.entity_id
_entity_poly.type
_entity_poly.pdbx_seq_one_letter_code
_entity_poly.pdbx_strand_id
1 'polypeptide(L)'
;MKKMNVRKNLRRGLSLLLLWMMTIMTALPGYAATFSDVKHNDWFYNSVMYVADSGIMAGYNSGTFGAYDAVTREQFATLLYRIEGSPNTNALNSTFEDVAAGTWYTKAVLWANENKIISGYSAQNNH
;
A
#
# COMPACT_ATOMS: atom_id res chain seq x y z
N MET A 1 31.88 41.47 35.06
CA MET A 1 31.87 40.21 34.25
C MET A 1 30.45 39.92 33.85
N LYS A 2 30.17 40.06 32.54
CA LYS A 2 28.82 39.91 31.95
C LYS A 2 28.57 38.41 31.72
N LYS A 3 27.79 37.75 32.57
CA LYS A 3 27.34 36.38 32.32
C LYS A 3 26.40 36.41 31.11
N MET A 4 26.94 36.08 29.98
CA MET A 4 26.20 35.97 28.74
C MET A 4 25.10 34.89 28.86
N ASN A 5 23.90 35.25 28.51
CA ASN A 5 22.68 34.41 28.56
C ASN A 5 22.72 33.28 27.51
N VAL A 6 23.65 32.35 27.65
CA VAL A 6 23.86 31.23 26.72
C VAL A 6 22.60 30.36 26.60
N ARG A 7 21.82 30.25 27.68
CA ARG A 7 20.58 29.43 27.67
C ARG A 7 19.44 30.01 26.83
N LYS A 8 19.35 31.36 26.69
CA LYS A 8 18.31 31.98 25.84
C LYS A 8 18.63 31.84 24.35
N ASN A 9 19.90 31.90 23.98
CA ASN A 9 20.34 31.76 22.61
C ASN A 9 20.27 30.30 22.12
N LEU A 10 20.51 29.33 23.01
CA LEU A 10 20.40 27.92 22.71
C LEU A 10 18.94 27.50 22.41
N ARG A 11 17.98 28.03 23.20
CA ARG A 11 16.54 27.76 22.97
C ARG A 11 16.04 28.39 21.65
N ARG A 12 16.52 29.57 21.29
CA ARG A 12 16.18 30.23 20.02
C ARG A 12 16.79 29.50 18.81
N GLY A 13 18.03 29.02 18.93
CA GLY A 13 18.70 28.21 17.92
C GLY A 13 18.01 26.87 17.69
N LEU A 14 17.61 26.19 18.76
CA LEU A 14 16.92 24.90 18.68
C LEU A 14 15.52 25.04 18.05
N SER A 15 14.81 26.13 18.38
CA SER A 15 13.49 26.44 17.81
C SER A 15 13.56 26.72 16.30
N LEU A 16 14.58 27.45 15.86
CA LEU A 16 14.81 27.75 14.44
C LEU A 16 15.25 26.50 13.67
N LEU A 17 16.02 25.60 14.28
CA LEU A 17 16.46 24.35 13.68
C LEU A 17 15.29 23.38 13.50
N LEU A 18 14.36 23.30 14.47
CA LEU A 18 13.13 22.51 14.37
C LEU A 18 12.17 23.07 13.32
N LEU A 19 12.05 24.42 13.19
CA LEU A 19 11.26 25.03 12.14
C LEU A 19 11.87 24.74 10.75
N TRP A 20 13.18 24.72 10.64
CA TRP A 20 13.89 24.45 9.38
C TRP A 20 13.81 22.96 8.99
N MET A 21 13.83 22.04 9.96
CA MET A 21 13.57 20.62 9.70
C MET A 21 12.13 20.33 9.27
N MET A 22 11.16 21.15 9.75
CA MET A 22 9.75 20.96 9.38
C MET A 22 9.44 21.47 7.96
N THR A 23 10.25 22.35 7.39
CA THR A 23 10.07 22.88 6.02
C THR A 23 10.69 21.98 4.94
N ILE A 24 11.55 21.02 5.28
CA ILE A 24 12.13 20.07 4.32
C ILE A 24 11.19 18.87 4.05
N MET A 25 10.07 18.76 4.78
CA MET A 25 9.05 17.75 4.55
C MET A 25 8.01 18.17 3.47
N THR A 26 8.39 19.13 2.60
CA THR A 26 7.60 19.48 1.44
C THR A 26 7.98 18.60 0.26
N ALA A 27 7.07 17.66 -0.04
CA ALA A 27 6.89 17.09 -1.36
C ALA A 27 8.15 16.44 -1.95
N LEU A 28 8.45 15.23 -1.53
CA LEU A 28 8.93 14.29 -2.54
C LEU A 28 7.90 14.36 -3.68
N PRO A 29 8.31 14.72 -4.92
CA PRO A 29 7.40 14.56 -6.04
C PRO A 29 6.95 13.10 -5.99
N GLY A 30 5.66 12.88 -5.73
CA GLY A 30 5.09 11.56 -5.88
C GLY A 30 5.48 11.13 -7.28
N TYR A 31 6.28 10.09 -7.41
CA TYR A 31 6.47 9.46 -8.70
C TYR A 31 5.09 9.02 -9.13
N ALA A 32 4.46 9.81 -10.00
CA ALA A 32 3.21 9.40 -10.61
C ALA A 32 3.48 8.03 -11.23
N ALA A 33 2.70 7.04 -10.84
CA ALA A 33 2.84 5.71 -11.39
C ALA A 33 2.76 5.83 -12.93
N THR A 34 3.71 5.24 -13.62
CA THR A 34 3.70 5.23 -15.09
C THR A 34 3.64 3.80 -15.55
N PHE A 35 2.62 3.48 -16.36
CA PHE A 35 2.43 2.15 -16.92
C PHE A 35 2.54 2.23 -18.44
N SER A 36 3.30 1.31 -19.04
CA SER A 36 3.55 1.32 -20.50
C SER A 36 2.30 0.99 -21.31
N ASP A 37 1.33 0.31 -20.71
CA ASP A 37 0.05 -0.11 -21.30
C ASP A 37 -1.13 0.82 -20.96
N VAL A 38 -0.90 1.94 -20.25
CA VAL A 38 -1.93 2.92 -19.89
C VAL A 38 -1.57 4.27 -20.50
N LYS A 39 -2.40 4.75 -21.40
CA LYS A 39 -2.20 6.02 -22.09
C LYS A 39 -3.14 7.08 -21.54
N HIS A 40 -2.70 8.34 -21.57
CA HIS A 40 -3.47 9.47 -21.06
C HIS A 40 -4.87 9.60 -21.70
N ASN A 41 -5.06 9.13 -22.92
CA ASN A 41 -6.34 9.17 -23.63
C ASN A 41 -7.23 7.94 -23.38
N ASP A 42 -6.78 6.98 -22.58
CA ASP A 42 -7.59 5.82 -22.25
C ASP A 42 -8.71 6.24 -21.28
N TRP A 43 -9.92 5.74 -21.51
CA TRP A 43 -11.08 6.08 -20.68
C TRP A 43 -10.92 5.72 -19.19
N PHE A 44 -10.07 4.73 -18.90
CA PHE A 44 -9.76 4.26 -17.56
C PHE A 44 -8.53 4.94 -16.94
N TYR A 45 -7.83 5.84 -17.66
CA TYR A 45 -6.57 6.44 -17.22
C TYR A 45 -6.65 7.02 -15.80
N ASN A 46 -7.63 7.89 -15.55
CA ASN A 46 -7.76 8.54 -14.24
C ASN A 46 -8.05 7.55 -13.11
N SER A 47 -8.82 6.50 -13.40
CA SER A 47 -9.12 5.45 -12.41
C SER A 47 -7.89 4.63 -12.09
N VAL A 48 -7.09 4.28 -13.09
CA VAL A 48 -5.83 3.55 -12.91
C VAL A 48 -4.85 4.39 -12.09
N MET A 49 -4.67 5.66 -12.45
CA MET A 49 -3.77 6.55 -11.70
C MET A 49 -4.21 6.70 -10.24
N TYR A 50 -5.51 6.85 -10.00
CA TYR A 50 -6.05 6.95 -8.65
C TYR A 50 -5.76 5.71 -7.79
N VAL A 51 -6.01 4.51 -8.29
CA VAL A 51 -5.78 3.27 -7.52
C VAL A 51 -4.30 2.96 -7.35
N ALA A 52 -3.47 3.39 -8.29
CA ALA A 52 -2.01 3.26 -8.19
C ALA A 52 -1.43 4.23 -7.16
N ASP A 53 -1.78 5.51 -7.24
CA ASP A 53 -1.31 6.56 -6.32
C ASP A 53 -1.82 6.31 -4.89
N SER A 54 -3.00 5.72 -4.74
CA SER A 54 -3.56 5.31 -3.44
C SER A 54 -2.90 4.06 -2.87
N GLY A 55 -2.00 3.39 -3.62
CA GLY A 55 -1.38 2.14 -3.20
C GLY A 55 -2.32 0.93 -3.18
N ILE A 56 -3.55 1.07 -3.70
CA ILE A 56 -4.53 -0.02 -3.77
C ILE A 56 -4.08 -1.06 -4.80
N MET A 57 -3.67 -0.61 -5.99
CA MET A 57 -3.16 -1.46 -7.07
C MET A 57 -1.81 -0.93 -7.55
N ALA A 58 -0.81 -1.77 -7.67
CA ALA A 58 0.53 -1.36 -8.07
C ALA A 58 0.90 -1.75 -9.51
N GLY A 59 0.05 -2.45 -10.22
CA GLY A 59 0.41 -3.07 -11.50
C GLY A 59 1.39 -4.23 -11.34
N TYR A 60 2.02 -4.59 -12.43
CA TYR A 60 2.99 -5.69 -12.49
C TYR A 60 4.44 -5.18 -12.44
N ASN A 61 5.35 -6.05 -12.04
CA ASN A 61 6.80 -5.75 -12.03
C ASN A 61 7.38 -5.44 -13.42
N SER A 62 6.64 -5.79 -14.49
CA SER A 62 6.98 -5.45 -15.88
C SER A 62 6.80 -3.96 -16.22
N GLY A 63 6.21 -3.18 -15.32
CA GLY A 63 5.85 -1.78 -15.59
C GLY A 63 4.55 -1.64 -16.39
N THR A 64 3.70 -2.67 -16.39
CA THR A 64 2.35 -2.65 -16.96
C THR A 64 1.31 -2.66 -15.84
N PHE A 65 0.12 -2.14 -16.11
CA PHE A 65 -1.01 -2.20 -15.19
C PHE A 65 -1.88 -3.44 -15.41
N GLY A 66 -2.08 -3.84 -16.68
CA GLY A 66 -2.93 -4.96 -17.05
C GLY A 66 -4.43 -4.64 -16.94
N ALA A 67 -4.85 -3.49 -17.48
CA ALA A 67 -6.24 -3.01 -17.35
C ALA A 67 -7.30 -3.97 -17.89
N TYR A 68 -6.91 -4.87 -18.77
CA TYR A 68 -7.80 -5.88 -19.39
C TYR A 68 -7.58 -7.30 -18.87
N ASP A 69 -6.66 -7.47 -17.91
CA ASP A 69 -6.37 -8.78 -17.35
C ASP A 69 -7.47 -9.22 -16.38
N ALA A 70 -7.73 -10.52 -16.34
CA ALA A 70 -8.64 -11.08 -15.35
C ALA A 70 -8.02 -10.99 -13.96
N VAL A 71 -8.80 -10.53 -12.98
CA VAL A 71 -8.37 -10.45 -11.58
C VAL A 71 -8.46 -11.84 -10.96
N THR A 72 -7.36 -12.31 -10.39
CA THR A 72 -7.34 -13.57 -9.64
C THR A 72 -7.92 -13.40 -8.23
N ARG A 73 -8.24 -14.52 -7.55
CA ARG A 73 -8.84 -14.48 -6.20
C ARG A 73 -7.92 -13.85 -5.16
N GLU A 74 -6.64 -14.17 -5.21
CA GLU A 74 -5.63 -13.59 -4.33
C GLU A 74 -5.38 -12.11 -4.62
N GLN A 75 -5.46 -11.67 -5.87
CA GLN A 75 -5.42 -10.26 -6.23
C GLN A 75 -6.63 -9.52 -5.67
N PHE A 76 -7.82 -10.09 -5.81
CA PHE A 76 -9.04 -9.50 -5.27
C PHE A 76 -9.01 -9.39 -3.73
N ALA A 77 -8.57 -10.43 -3.04
CA ALA A 77 -8.39 -10.39 -1.59
C ALA A 77 -7.39 -9.29 -1.17
N THR A 78 -6.28 -9.15 -1.93
CA THR A 78 -5.27 -8.13 -1.66
C THR A 78 -5.80 -6.72 -1.89
N LEU A 79 -6.62 -6.53 -2.90
CA LEU A 79 -7.26 -5.25 -3.20
C LEU A 79 -8.17 -4.82 -2.05
N LEU A 80 -9.06 -5.70 -1.59
CA LEU A 80 -9.93 -5.43 -0.45
C LEU A 80 -9.14 -5.14 0.83
N TYR A 81 -8.11 -5.94 1.10
CA TYR A 81 -7.23 -5.77 2.24
C TYR A 81 -6.54 -4.38 2.27
N ARG A 82 -6.09 -3.90 1.11
CA ARG A 82 -5.48 -2.57 0.98
C ARG A 82 -6.50 -1.44 1.10
N ILE A 83 -7.70 -1.60 0.57
CA ILE A 83 -8.80 -0.64 0.73
C ILE A 83 -9.13 -0.44 2.20
N GLU A 84 -9.11 -1.51 3.00
CA GLU A 84 -9.33 -1.47 4.45
C GLU A 84 -8.10 -0.99 5.25
N GLY A 85 -7.06 -0.48 4.58
CA GLY A 85 -5.86 0.05 5.20
C GLY A 85 -4.88 -1.01 5.69
N SER A 86 -4.95 -2.22 5.14
CA SER A 86 -4.04 -3.33 5.48
C SER A 86 -4.03 -3.68 6.97
N PRO A 87 -5.19 -3.99 7.55
CA PRO A 87 -5.32 -4.25 8.99
C PRO A 87 -4.48 -5.46 9.43
N ASN A 88 -4.17 -5.52 10.71
CA ASN A 88 -3.51 -6.68 11.26
C ASN A 88 -4.44 -7.91 11.18
N THR A 89 -3.87 -9.05 10.84
CA THR A 89 -4.55 -10.34 10.92
C THR A 89 -3.99 -11.15 12.09
N ASN A 90 -4.87 -11.83 12.82
CA ASN A 90 -4.49 -12.74 13.91
C ASN A 90 -4.15 -14.14 13.40
N ALA A 91 -4.51 -14.45 12.16
CA ALA A 91 -4.20 -15.73 11.54
C ALA A 91 -2.70 -15.83 11.25
N LEU A 92 -2.04 -16.78 11.88
CA LEU A 92 -0.60 -17.02 11.70
C LEU A 92 -0.33 -17.98 10.54
N ASN A 93 -1.26 -18.87 10.26
CA ASN A 93 -1.12 -19.91 9.24
C ASN A 93 -2.37 -19.99 8.38
N SER A 94 -2.17 -20.26 7.09
CA SER A 94 -3.27 -20.54 6.18
C SER A 94 -3.89 -21.91 6.48
N THR A 95 -5.23 -21.95 6.41
CA THR A 95 -5.98 -23.21 6.36
C THR A 95 -6.10 -23.73 4.92
N PHE A 96 -5.61 -22.95 3.95
CA PHE A 96 -5.64 -23.29 2.53
C PHE A 96 -4.31 -23.90 2.11
N GLU A 97 -4.34 -25.06 1.46
CA GLU A 97 -3.14 -25.78 1.02
C GLU A 97 -2.40 -25.05 -0.11
N ASP A 98 -3.13 -24.27 -0.91
CA ASP A 98 -2.63 -23.49 -2.06
C ASP A 98 -2.16 -22.07 -1.68
N VAL A 99 -2.23 -21.70 -0.40
CA VAL A 99 -1.76 -20.38 0.08
C VAL A 99 -0.43 -20.54 0.81
N ALA A 100 0.66 -20.35 0.08
CA ALA A 100 2.00 -20.40 0.64
C ALA A 100 2.24 -19.27 1.65
N ALA A 101 2.97 -19.56 2.72
CA ALA A 101 3.36 -18.58 3.70
C ALA A 101 4.37 -17.57 3.12
N GLY A 102 4.26 -16.29 3.54
CA GLY A 102 5.25 -15.26 3.21
C GLY A 102 5.16 -14.70 1.79
N THR A 103 4.11 -15.01 1.03
CA THR A 103 3.86 -14.39 -0.27
C THR A 103 3.22 -13.01 -0.11
N TRP A 104 3.16 -12.25 -1.20
CA TRP A 104 2.59 -10.90 -1.22
C TRP A 104 1.09 -10.87 -0.89
N TYR A 105 0.38 -11.97 -1.10
CA TYR A 105 -1.07 -12.10 -0.86
C TYR A 105 -1.42 -12.85 0.44
N THR A 106 -0.46 -13.49 1.11
CA THR A 106 -0.74 -14.36 2.27
C THR A 106 -1.55 -13.64 3.33
N LYS A 107 -1.10 -12.46 3.78
CA LYS A 107 -1.80 -11.68 4.82
C LYS A 107 -3.21 -11.28 4.39
N ALA A 108 -3.37 -10.88 3.14
CA ALA A 108 -4.66 -10.46 2.60
C ALA A 108 -5.66 -11.62 2.54
N VAL A 109 -5.23 -12.80 2.10
CA VAL A 109 -6.06 -14.00 2.05
C VAL A 109 -6.46 -14.44 3.46
N LEU A 110 -5.52 -14.44 4.42
CA LEU A 110 -5.81 -14.79 5.81
C LEU A 110 -6.81 -13.83 6.45
N TRP A 111 -6.61 -12.53 6.26
CA TRP A 111 -7.53 -11.49 6.72
C TRP A 111 -8.93 -11.64 6.11
N ALA A 112 -9.01 -11.86 4.80
CA ALA A 112 -10.28 -12.00 4.10
C ALA A 112 -11.03 -13.28 4.54
N ASN A 113 -10.32 -14.36 4.84
CA ASN A 113 -10.90 -15.58 5.40
C ASN A 113 -11.37 -15.37 6.85
N GLU A 114 -10.55 -14.77 7.70
CA GLU A 114 -10.89 -14.44 9.10
C GLU A 114 -12.18 -13.60 9.19
N ASN A 115 -12.33 -12.64 8.26
CA ASN A 115 -13.52 -11.79 8.17
C ASN A 115 -14.67 -12.38 7.33
N LYS A 116 -14.58 -13.64 6.93
CA LYS A 116 -15.61 -14.36 6.15
C LYS A 116 -15.94 -13.72 4.81
N ILE A 117 -15.01 -12.97 4.25
CA ILE A 117 -15.11 -12.33 2.93
C ILE A 117 -14.88 -13.38 1.84
N ILE A 118 -13.90 -14.26 2.05
CA ILE A 118 -13.61 -15.39 1.16
C ILE A 118 -13.59 -16.69 1.95
N SER A 119 -13.99 -17.76 1.27
CA SER A 119 -13.84 -19.15 1.75
C SER A 119 -13.12 -19.96 0.69
N GLY A 120 -12.45 -21.03 1.10
CA GLY A 120 -11.87 -21.99 0.16
C GLY A 120 -12.93 -22.79 -0.59
N TYR A 121 -12.48 -23.60 -1.52
CA TYR A 121 -13.35 -24.59 -2.14
C TYR A 121 -13.65 -25.70 -1.12
N SER A 122 -14.90 -26.16 -1.07
CA SER A 122 -15.21 -27.35 -0.32
C SER A 122 -14.67 -28.57 -1.07
N ALA A 123 -14.16 -29.56 -0.33
CA ALA A 123 -13.63 -30.80 -0.91
C ALA A 123 -14.66 -31.59 -1.76
N GLN A 124 -15.94 -31.23 -1.69
CA GLN A 124 -17.03 -31.86 -2.44
C GLN A 124 -17.25 -31.33 -3.86
N ASN A 125 -16.57 -30.26 -4.27
CA ASN A 125 -16.78 -29.62 -5.58
C ASN A 125 -15.64 -29.87 -6.59
N ASN A 126 -14.78 -30.84 -6.33
CA ASN A 126 -13.77 -31.31 -7.28
C ASN A 126 -14.36 -32.39 -8.19
N HIS A 127 -15.32 -32.01 -9.06
CA HIS A 127 -15.74 -32.78 -10.22
C HIS A 127 -15.75 -31.91 -11.46
#